data_e3a1098826063e5fc9c9dfa87c64e535
#
_entry.id   e3a1098826063e5fc9c9dfa87c64e535
#
_cell.length_a   1.000
_cell.length_b   1.000
_cell.length_c   1.000
_cell.angle_alpha   90.00
_cell.angle_beta   90.00
_cell.angle_gamma   90.00
#
_symmetry.space_group_name_H-M   'P 1'
#
loop_
_entity.id
_entity.type
_entity.pdbx_description
1 polymer ?
#
loop_
_entity_poly.entity_id
_entity_poly.type
_entity_poly.pdbx_seq_one_letter_code
_entity_poly.pdbx_strand_id
1 'polypeptide(L)'
;VIGFVNSGMMKLKQAIGIIMGANIGTSITGWILCLSYIQGSGGIASILSTATISAVVAVIGIILRTFCKRSVHRNIGNIMLGFAILMNGMQMMSGAVSPLRESPVFINMLTMFSNPIAGILVGIAFTAVLQSASATVGVLQALSVTGILTFSSAFPIILGIGVGASCPVLVSAIGANKNGKRTALVYLLNDTFGMLIWSIGFYTINASVHFDFLDNIMSPVSIALLNTVFRLVTVCILFPFINKLEKLVCWLVKDSAEELEDEADFDLLEERLLDYPALAIGQCHRA
;
A
#
# COMPACT_ATOMS: atom_id res chain seq x y z
N VAL A 1 0.40 -12.63 -2.97
CA VAL A 1 0.33 -13.29 -1.65
C VAL A 1 -0.90 -14.17 -1.56
N ILE A 2 -2.14 -13.63 -1.76
CA ILE A 2 -3.38 -14.42 -1.69
C ILE A 2 -3.31 -15.67 -2.57
N GLY A 3 -2.86 -15.55 -3.84
CA GLY A 3 -2.73 -16.69 -4.74
C GLY A 3 -1.79 -17.78 -4.23
N PHE A 4 -0.67 -17.42 -3.60
CA PHE A 4 0.29 -18.38 -3.04
C PHE A 4 -0.26 -19.08 -1.79
N VAL A 5 -1.04 -18.37 -0.98
CA VAL A 5 -1.71 -18.98 0.18
C VAL A 5 -2.86 -19.86 -0.29
N ASN A 6 -3.61 -19.40 -1.30
CA ASN A 6 -4.71 -20.16 -1.89
C ASN A 6 -4.27 -21.48 -2.55
N SER A 7 -3.08 -21.52 -3.12
CA SER A 7 -2.48 -22.72 -3.72
C SER A 7 -1.73 -23.60 -2.72
N GLY A 8 -1.74 -23.28 -1.43
CA GLY A 8 -1.02 -24.04 -0.39
C GLY A 8 0.51 -23.86 -0.40
N MET A 9 1.07 -23.08 -1.34
CA MET A 9 2.53 -22.85 -1.41
C MET A 9 3.07 -21.97 -0.27
N MET A 10 2.19 -21.28 0.47
CA MET A 10 2.59 -20.38 1.55
C MET A 10 1.64 -20.52 2.74
N LYS A 11 2.20 -20.62 3.95
CA LYS A 11 1.40 -20.61 5.18
C LYS A 11 0.90 -19.20 5.50
N LEU A 12 -0.29 -19.10 6.13
CA LEU A 12 -0.91 -17.83 6.51
C LEU A 12 0.03 -16.93 7.33
N LYS A 13 0.75 -17.50 8.29
CA LYS A 13 1.71 -16.78 9.12
C LYS A 13 2.84 -16.11 8.30
N GLN A 14 3.32 -16.77 7.26
CA GLN A 14 4.33 -16.21 6.34
C GLN A 14 3.74 -15.07 5.53
N ALA A 15 2.47 -15.22 5.10
CA ALA A 15 1.75 -14.19 4.37
C ALA A 15 1.58 -12.90 5.19
N ILE A 16 1.32 -13.00 6.50
CA ILE A 16 1.21 -11.84 7.40
C ILE A 16 2.51 -11.02 7.37
N GLY A 17 3.66 -11.66 7.52
CA GLY A 17 4.96 -10.96 7.47
C GLY A 17 5.22 -10.28 6.13
N ILE A 18 4.86 -10.92 5.02
CA ILE A 18 5.00 -10.34 3.67
C ILE A 18 4.06 -9.14 3.49
N ILE A 19 2.82 -9.21 3.98
CA ILE A 19 1.85 -8.11 3.93
C ILE A 19 2.37 -6.90 4.70
N MET A 20 2.88 -7.10 5.91
CA MET A 20 3.48 -6.05 6.72
C MET A 20 4.68 -5.41 6.01
N GLY A 21 5.57 -6.22 5.43
CA GLY A 21 6.70 -5.74 4.62
C GLY A 21 6.26 -4.96 3.38
N ALA A 22 5.24 -5.44 2.67
CA ALA A 22 4.68 -4.77 1.50
C ALA A 22 4.07 -3.40 1.86
N ASN A 23 3.45 -3.27 3.03
CA ASN A 23 2.93 -1.99 3.53
C ASN A 23 4.05 -0.96 3.72
N ILE A 24 5.19 -1.35 4.30
CA ILE A 24 6.37 -0.47 4.38
C ILE A 24 6.90 -0.15 2.98
N GLY A 25 7.02 -1.18 2.11
CA GLY A 25 7.50 -1.01 0.74
C GLY A 25 6.68 -0.01 -0.08
N THR A 26 5.36 0.03 0.12
CA THR A 26 4.49 0.99 -0.56
C THR A 26 4.83 2.45 -0.21
N SER A 27 5.38 2.74 0.96
CA SER A 27 5.80 4.09 1.33
C SER A 27 6.98 4.60 0.49
N ILE A 28 7.85 3.70 0.02
CA ILE A 28 8.98 4.04 -0.86
C ILE A 28 8.50 4.68 -2.16
N THR A 29 7.35 4.23 -2.68
CA THR A 29 6.76 4.83 -3.88
C THR A 29 6.47 6.32 -3.68
N GLY A 30 5.99 6.73 -2.50
CA GLY A 30 5.79 8.15 -2.17
C GLY A 30 7.07 8.98 -2.28
N TRP A 31 8.22 8.43 -1.89
CA TRP A 31 9.52 9.09 -2.05
C TRP A 31 9.96 9.17 -3.51
N ILE A 32 9.72 8.12 -4.30
CA ILE A 32 9.98 8.16 -5.75
C ILE A 32 9.12 9.24 -6.41
N LEU A 33 7.85 9.37 -6.02
CA LEU A 33 6.96 10.41 -6.52
C LEU A 33 7.44 11.82 -6.15
N CYS A 34 8.10 12.02 -4.99
CA CYS A 34 8.69 13.30 -4.62
C CYS A 34 9.74 13.79 -5.63
N LEU A 35 10.39 12.89 -6.36
CA LEU A 35 11.35 13.28 -7.40
C LEU A 35 10.70 14.12 -8.50
N SER A 36 9.38 13.99 -8.73
CA SER A 36 8.65 14.79 -9.73
C SER A 36 8.53 16.27 -9.34
N TYR A 37 8.74 16.60 -8.08
CA TYR A 37 8.63 17.96 -7.54
C TYR A 37 9.97 18.67 -7.37
N ILE A 38 11.09 18.04 -7.78
CA ILE A 38 12.40 18.71 -7.78
C ILE A 38 12.41 19.71 -8.91
N GLN A 39 12.30 20.98 -8.55
CA GLN A 39 12.39 22.10 -9.50
C GLN A 39 13.78 22.72 -9.40
N GLY A 40 14.51 22.71 -10.50
CA GLY A 40 15.77 23.44 -10.62
C GLY A 40 15.49 24.91 -10.96
N SER A 41 15.88 25.83 -10.11
CA SER A 41 15.77 27.28 -10.36
C SER A 41 17.11 27.81 -10.87
N GLY A 42 17.17 28.06 -12.20
CA GLY A 42 18.27 28.81 -12.87
C GLY A 42 19.35 27.95 -13.53
N GLY A 43 19.77 28.31 -14.74
CA GLY A 43 20.93 27.81 -15.47
C GLY A 43 21.05 26.28 -15.59
N ILE A 44 22.11 25.73 -15.00
CA ILE A 44 22.37 24.27 -14.98
C ILE A 44 21.27 23.50 -14.24
N ALA A 45 20.60 24.12 -13.27
CA ALA A 45 19.52 23.49 -12.50
C ALA A 45 18.25 23.23 -13.34
N SER A 46 18.01 23.95 -14.44
CA SER A 46 16.92 23.66 -15.37
C SER A 46 17.15 22.36 -16.14
N ILE A 47 18.40 21.99 -16.39
CA ILE A 47 18.79 20.72 -17.01
C ILE A 47 18.54 19.54 -16.05
N LEU A 48 18.63 19.81 -14.75
CA LEU A 48 18.33 18.85 -13.68
C LEU A 48 16.84 18.82 -13.28
N SER A 49 15.96 19.53 -14.02
CA SER A 49 14.53 19.46 -13.77
C SER A 49 14.00 18.03 -14.02
N THR A 50 13.01 17.64 -13.24
CA THR A 50 12.38 16.31 -13.35
C THR A 50 11.85 16.04 -14.76
N ALA A 51 11.37 17.07 -15.46
CA ALA A 51 10.91 16.96 -16.83
C ALA A 51 12.04 16.54 -17.78
N THR A 52 13.20 17.19 -17.66
CA THR A 52 14.38 16.87 -18.48
C THR A 52 14.94 15.50 -18.15
N ILE A 53 15.08 15.19 -16.86
CA ILE A 53 15.58 13.88 -16.41
C ILE A 53 14.65 12.77 -16.91
N SER A 54 13.35 12.92 -16.77
CA SER A 54 12.38 11.92 -17.22
C SER A 54 12.41 11.73 -18.74
N ALA A 55 12.59 12.82 -19.50
CA ALA A 55 12.74 12.74 -20.96
C ALA A 55 14.03 12.00 -21.37
N VAL A 56 15.16 12.30 -20.73
CA VAL A 56 16.44 11.61 -20.97
C VAL A 56 16.31 10.12 -20.61
N VAL A 57 15.73 9.82 -19.46
CA VAL A 57 15.49 8.43 -19.03
C VAL A 57 14.58 7.70 -20.02
N ALA A 58 13.55 8.37 -20.55
CA ALA A 58 12.67 7.79 -21.59
C ALA A 58 13.45 7.45 -22.86
N VAL A 59 14.26 8.38 -23.36
CA VAL A 59 15.08 8.16 -24.57
C VAL A 59 16.04 6.97 -24.40
N ILE A 60 16.76 6.93 -23.28
CA ILE A 60 17.66 5.82 -22.96
C ILE A 60 16.85 4.52 -22.85
N GLY A 61 15.69 4.54 -22.20
CA GLY A 61 14.78 3.41 -22.08
C GLY A 61 14.32 2.85 -23.44
N ILE A 62 13.95 3.73 -24.37
CA ILE A 62 13.57 3.36 -25.75
C ILE A 62 14.76 2.71 -26.47
N ILE A 63 15.95 3.30 -26.37
CA ILE A 63 17.16 2.77 -27.01
C ILE A 63 17.47 1.36 -26.48
N LEU A 64 17.48 1.19 -25.15
CA LEU A 64 17.74 -0.11 -24.51
C LEU A 64 16.70 -1.15 -24.92
N ARG A 65 15.41 -0.78 -24.96
CA ARG A 65 14.33 -1.68 -25.34
C ARG A 65 14.40 -2.11 -26.79
N THR A 66 14.74 -1.18 -27.69
CA THR A 66 14.65 -1.39 -29.15
C THR A 66 15.91 -2.02 -29.71
N PHE A 67 17.08 -1.56 -29.28
CA PHE A 67 18.36 -1.96 -29.92
C PHE A 67 19.09 -3.05 -29.14
N CYS A 68 18.81 -3.27 -27.84
CA CYS A 68 19.50 -4.31 -27.10
C CYS A 68 18.85 -5.68 -27.28
N LYS A 69 19.67 -6.70 -27.58
CA LYS A 69 19.22 -8.10 -27.78
C LYS A 69 19.09 -8.85 -26.44
N ARG A 70 19.84 -8.47 -25.40
CA ARG A 70 19.81 -9.15 -24.10
C ARG A 70 18.53 -8.79 -23.33
N SER A 71 17.83 -9.79 -22.80
CA SER A 71 16.59 -9.62 -22.06
C SER A 71 16.73 -8.67 -20.85
N VAL A 72 17.87 -8.74 -20.17
CA VAL A 72 18.16 -7.87 -19.00
C VAL A 72 18.15 -6.38 -19.40
N HIS A 73 18.81 -6.00 -20.50
CA HIS A 73 18.84 -4.59 -20.93
C HIS A 73 17.45 -4.12 -21.41
N ARG A 74 16.68 -5.00 -22.05
CA ARG A 74 15.30 -4.70 -22.45
C ARG A 74 14.40 -4.48 -21.22
N ASN A 75 14.57 -5.28 -20.18
CA ASN A 75 13.81 -5.12 -18.92
C ASN A 75 14.19 -3.82 -18.21
N ILE A 76 15.47 -3.46 -18.17
CA ILE A 76 15.93 -2.15 -17.66
C ILE A 76 15.29 -1.03 -18.48
N GLY A 77 15.28 -1.13 -19.81
CA GLY A 77 14.60 -0.17 -20.67
C GLY A 77 13.11 -0.02 -20.37
N ASN A 78 12.40 -1.12 -20.10
CA ASN A 78 10.99 -1.08 -19.69
C ASN A 78 10.78 -0.38 -18.34
N ILE A 79 11.66 -0.62 -17.36
CA ILE A 79 11.63 0.06 -16.06
C ILE A 79 11.85 1.56 -16.22
N MET A 80 12.82 1.96 -17.04
CA MET A 80 13.12 3.37 -17.32
C MET A 80 11.94 4.07 -18.01
N LEU A 81 11.29 3.40 -18.97
CA LEU A 81 10.08 3.92 -19.62
C LEU A 81 8.92 4.07 -18.64
N GLY A 82 8.70 3.06 -17.78
CA GLY A 82 7.67 3.11 -16.73
C GLY A 82 7.91 4.28 -15.76
N PHE A 83 9.16 4.51 -15.35
CA PHE A 83 9.54 5.65 -14.53
C PHE A 83 9.26 6.99 -15.22
N ALA A 84 9.63 7.13 -16.49
CA ALA A 84 9.37 8.37 -17.24
C ALA A 84 7.87 8.65 -17.42
N ILE A 85 7.06 7.62 -17.69
CA ILE A 85 5.60 7.75 -17.78
C ILE A 85 5.02 8.19 -16.43
N LEU A 86 5.48 7.59 -15.34
CA LEU A 86 5.06 7.93 -13.99
C LEU A 86 5.37 9.41 -13.65
N MET A 87 6.57 9.88 -13.95
CA MET A 87 6.96 11.27 -13.71
C MET A 87 6.15 12.26 -14.54
N ASN A 88 5.89 11.95 -15.82
CA ASN A 88 5.00 12.77 -16.65
C ASN A 88 3.56 12.79 -16.11
N GLY A 89 3.02 11.63 -15.71
CA GLY A 89 1.70 11.55 -15.10
C GLY A 89 1.57 12.41 -13.84
N MET A 90 2.60 12.45 -12.99
CA MET A 90 2.64 13.31 -11.80
C MET A 90 2.62 14.80 -12.16
N GLN A 91 3.35 15.22 -13.19
CA GLN A 91 3.34 16.61 -13.64
C GLN A 91 1.99 17.00 -14.23
N MET A 92 1.38 16.15 -15.04
CA MET A 92 0.04 16.35 -15.57
C MET A 92 -0.99 16.48 -14.45
N MET A 93 -0.91 15.62 -13.44
CA MET A 93 -1.80 15.65 -12.28
C MET A 93 -1.63 16.94 -11.47
N SER A 94 -0.39 17.36 -11.22
CA SER A 94 -0.11 18.64 -10.53
C SER A 94 -0.64 19.83 -11.30
N GLY A 95 -0.50 19.84 -12.63
CA GLY A 95 -1.08 20.85 -13.50
C GLY A 95 -2.61 20.88 -13.45
N ALA A 96 -3.24 19.70 -13.43
CA ALA A 96 -4.70 19.59 -13.37
C ALA A 96 -5.30 20.08 -12.04
N VAL A 97 -4.58 19.91 -10.92
CA VAL A 97 -5.06 20.36 -9.60
C VAL A 97 -4.67 21.81 -9.30
N SER A 98 -3.75 22.41 -10.04
CA SER A 98 -3.29 23.79 -9.82
C SER A 98 -4.44 24.83 -9.80
N PRO A 99 -5.44 24.80 -10.71
CA PRO A 99 -6.56 25.74 -10.70
C PRO A 99 -7.46 25.62 -9.46
N LEU A 100 -7.44 24.48 -8.78
CA LEU A 100 -8.26 24.23 -7.57
C LEU A 100 -7.83 25.12 -6.40
N ARG A 101 -6.58 25.63 -6.43
CA ARG A 101 -6.06 26.56 -5.43
C ARG A 101 -6.92 27.81 -5.25
N GLU A 102 -7.54 28.27 -6.32
CA GLU A 102 -8.34 29.51 -6.33
C GLU A 102 -9.84 29.23 -6.16
N SER A 103 -10.25 27.97 -6.08
CA SER A 103 -11.65 27.59 -5.94
C SER A 103 -12.12 27.65 -4.48
N PRO A 104 -13.02 28.56 -4.08
CA PRO A 104 -13.53 28.63 -2.71
C PRO A 104 -14.25 27.35 -2.30
N VAL A 105 -14.93 26.70 -3.25
CA VAL A 105 -15.64 25.43 -3.00
C VAL A 105 -14.67 24.34 -2.61
N PHE A 106 -13.52 24.26 -3.31
CA PHE A 106 -12.50 23.27 -3.03
C PHE A 106 -11.79 23.52 -1.69
N ILE A 107 -11.50 24.80 -1.38
CA ILE A 107 -10.91 25.20 -0.09
C ILE A 107 -11.84 24.79 1.06
N ASN A 108 -13.13 25.13 0.95
CA ASN A 108 -14.12 24.77 1.96
C ASN A 108 -14.24 23.24 2.12
N MET A 109 -14.16 22.48 1.02
CA MET A 109 -14.18 21.03 1.07
C MET A 109 -12.94 20.47 1.78
N LEU A 110 -11.75 21.03 1.55
CA LEU A 110 -10.53 20.62 2.26
C LEU A 110 -10.60 20.93 3.76
N THR A 111 -11.22 22.05 4.16
CA THR A 111 -11.41 22.36 5.58
C THR A 111 -12.38 21.38 6.27
N MET A 112 -13.39 20.85 5.56
CA MET A 112 -14.24 19.78 6.08
C MET A 112 -13.45 18.50 6.38
N PHE A 113 -12.39 18.22 5.62
CA PHE A 113 -11.54 17.03 5.82
C PHE A 113 -10.61 17.15 7.04
N SER A 114 -10.52 18.34 7.67
CA SER A 114 -9.87 18.51 8.97
C SER A 114 -10.65 17.80 10.10
N ASN A 115 -11.94 17.48 9.87
CA ASN A 115 -12.66 16.57 10.74
C ASN A 115 -12.08 15.14 10.56
N PRO A 116 -11.59 14.51 11.64
CA PRO A 116 -10.92 13.21 11.57
C PRO A 116 -11.74 12.13 10.86
N ILE A 117 -13.02 12.06 11.16
CA ILE A 117 -13.92 11.04 10.61
C ILE A 117 -14.14 11.28 9.10
N ALA A 118 -14.42 12.53 8.72
CA ALA A 118 -14.65 12.90 7.34
C ALA A 118 -13.38 12.67 6.48
N GLY A 119 -12.21 13.08 6.98
CA GLY A 119 -10.94 12.87 6.29
C GLY A 119 -10.60 11.39 6.10
N ILE A 120 -10.79 10.56 7.13
CA ILE A 120 -10.58 9.11 7.05
C ILE A 120 -11.53 8.49 6.01
N LEU A 121 -12.82 8.81 6.06
CA LEU A 121 -13.81 8.28 5.13
C LEU A 121 -13.50 8.66 3.67
N VAL A 122 -13.08 9.91 3.44
CA VAL A 122 -12.64 10.37 2.12
C VAL A 122 -11.40 9.60 1.66
N GLY A 123 -10.40 9.43 2.53
CA GLY A 123 -9.21 8.64 2.23
C GLY A 123 -9.55 7.20 1.85
N ILE A 124 -10.45 6.55 2.59
CA ILE A 124 -10.94 5.19 2.30
C ILE A 124 -11.65 5.16 0.94
N ALA A 125 -12.66 6.01 0.75
CA ALA A 125 -13.49 6.01 -0.45
C ALA A 125 -12.67 6.31 -1.71
N PHE A 126 -11.81 7.32 -1.66
CA PHE A 126 -10.98 7.72 -2.77
C PHE A 126 -9.97 6.63 -3.16
N THR A 127 -9.32 6.02 -2.16
CA THR A 127 -8.38 4.92 -2.42
C THR A 127 -9.08 3.65 -2.91
N ALA A 128 -10.28 3.36 -2.40
CA ALA A 128 -11.07 2.23 -2.87
C ALA A 128 -11.46 2.38 -4.36
N VAL A 129 -11.78 3.61 -4.79
CA VAL A 129 -12.10 3.92 -6.20
C VAL A 129 -10.84 3.83 -7.07
N LEU A 130 -9.72 4.44 -6.65
CA LEU A 130 -8.46 4.39 -7.39
C LEU A 130 -7.78 3.01 -7.34
N GLN A 131 -8.14 2.17 -6.37
CA GLN A 131 -7.56 0.84 -6.14
C GLN A 131 -6.03 0.84 -5.96
N SER A 132 -5.46 1.98 -5.57
CA SER A 132 -4.02 2.16 -5.45
C SER A 132 -3.68 3.18 -4.37
N ALA A 133 -3.09 2.71 -3.27
CA ALA A 133 -2.61 3.58 -2.19
C ALA A 133 -1.55 4.57 -2.68
N SER A 134 -0.61 4.13 -3.50
CA SER A 134 0.46 4.99 -4.01
C SER A 134 -0.08 6.07 -4.97
N ALA A 135 -1.08 5.74 -5.79
CA ALA A 135 -1.74 6.73 -6.63
C ALA A 135 -2.45 7.80 -5.77
N THR A 136 -3.16 7.39 -4.72
CA THR A 136 -3.82 8.33 -3.80
C THR A 136 -2.81 9.22 -3.08
N VAL A 137 -1.70 8.67 -2.60
CA VAL A 137 -0.60 9.46 -2.02
C VAL A 137 -0.05 10.46 -3.05
N GLY A 138 0.11 10.04 -4.32
CA GLY A 138 0.53 10.91 -5.41
C GLY A 138 -0.44 12.06 -5.66
N VAL A 139 -1.77 11.82 -5.64
CA VAL A 139 -2.78 12.88 -5.73
C VAL A 139 -2.65 13.84 -4.56
N LEU A 140 -2.47 13.33 -3.34
CA LEU A 140 -2.29 14.16 -2.15
C LEU A 140 -1.02 15.03 -2.23
N GLN A 141 0.07 14.47 -2.76
CA GLN A 141 1.31 15.21 -3.04
C GLN A 141 1.09 16.30 -4.11
N ALA A 142 0.36 15.99 -5.18
CA ALA A 142 0.01 16.99 -6.19
C ALA A 142 -0.82 18.13 -5.60
N LEU A 143 -1.80 17.81 -4.75
CA LEU A 143 -2.61 18.80 -4.04
C LEU A 143 -1.75 19.63 -3.07
N SER A 144 -0.75 19.05 -2.43
CA SER A 144 0.11 19.80 -1.50
C SER A 144 0.90 20.92 -2.17
N VAL A 145 1.21 20.80 -3.47
CA VAL A 145 1.89 21.84 -4.25
C VAL A 145 1.01 23.11 -4.41
N THR A 146 -0.31 22.97 -4.28
CA THR A 146 -1.21 24.13 -4.30
C THR A 146 -1.04 25.04 -3.08
N GLY A 147 -0.41 24.56 -1.99
CA GLY A 147 -0.18 25.34 -0.77
C GLY A 147 -1.43 25.51 0.12
N ILE A 148 -2.50 24.73 -0.14
CA ILE A 148 -3.74 24.80 0.64
C ILE A 148 -3.85 23.64 1.63
N LEU A 149 -3.18 22.53 1.34
CA LEU A 149 -3.30 21.30 2.12
C LEU A 149 -2.53 21.44 3.44
N THR A 150 -3.24 21.46 4.55
CA THR A 150 -2.66 21.50 5.90
C THR A 150 -2.43 20.10 6.45
N PHE A 151 -1.62 19.99 7.53
CA PHE A 151 -1.43 18.72 8.22
C PHE A 151 -2.75 18.18 8.77
N SER A 152 -3.60 19.05 9.34
CA SER A 152 -4.90 18.66 9.89
C SER A 152 -5.83 17.99 8.87
N SER A 153 -5.77 18.41 7.59
CA SER A 153 -6.55 17.81 6.51
C SER A 153 -5.87 16.57 5.91
N ALA A 154 -4.54 16.59 5.76
CA ALA A 154 -3.78 15.50 5.13
C ALA A 154 -3.70 14.24 6.02
N PHE A 155 -3.52 14.42 7.32
CA PHE A 155 -3.30 13.32 8.26
C PHE A 155 -4.45 12.31 8.27
N PRO A 156 -5.73 12.70 8.49
CA PRO A 156 -6.82 11.76 8.50
C PRO A 156 -7.03 11.08 7.14
N ILE A 157 -6.79 11.78 6.02
CA ILE A 157 -6.86 11.20 4.68
C ILE A 157 -5.81 10.09 4.54
N ILE A 158 -4.57 10.32 4.98
CA ILE A 158 -3.49 9.33 4.93
C ILE A 158 -3.83 8.09 5.75
N LEU A 159 -4.45 8.24 6.90
CA LEU A 159 -4.92 7.11 7.72
C LEU A 159 -5.96 6.27 6.96
N GLY A 160 -6.88 6.93 6.25
CA GLY A 160 -7.90 6.27 5.43
C GLY A 160 -7.33 5.53 4.21
N ILE A 161 -6.22 6.02 3.62
CA ILE A 161 -5.60 5.42 2.42
C ILE A 161 -5.26 3.94 2.66
N GLY A 162 -4.72 3.59 3.81
CA GLY A 162 -4.36 2.21 4.14
C GLY A 162 -5.57 1.29 4.05
N VAL A 163 -6.65 1.64 4.74
CA VAL A 163 -7.88 0.85 4.77
C VAL A 163 -8.51 0.76 3.36
N GLY A 164 -8.55 1.88 2.62
CA GLY A 164 -9.05 1.89 1.24
C GLY A 164 -8.27 0.98 0.30
N ALA A 165 -6.96 0.84 0.51
CA ALA A 165 -6.10 -0.03 -0.29
C ALA A 165 -6.39 -1.53 -0.08
N SER A 166 -7.10 -1.90 0.97
CA SER A 166 -7.53 -3.29 1.18
C SER A 166 -8.71 -3.70 0.28
N CYS A 167 -9.47 -2.74 -0.27
CA CYS A 167 -10.64 -3.04 -1.09
C CYS A 167 -10.34 -3.96 -2.30
N PRO A 168 -9.35 -3.68 -3.17
CA PRO A 168 -9.03 -4.57 -4.28
C PRO A 168 -8.53 -5.94 -3.81
N VAL A 169 -7.87 -5.99 -2.65
CA VAL A 169 -7.40 -7.23 -2.03
C VAL A 169 -8.59 -8.08 -1.58
N LEU A 170 -9.59 -7.48 -0.95
CA LEU A 170 -10.83 -8.15 -0.56
C LEU A 170 -11.61 -8.66 -1.77
N VAL A 171 -11.72 -7.85 -2.82
CA VAL A 171 -12.37 -8.25 -4.07
C VAL A 171 -11.65 -9.45 -4.70
N SER A 172 -10.32 -9.46 -4.71
CA SER A 172 -9.52 -10.58 -5.24
C SER A 172 -9.65 -11.87 -4.44
N ALA A 173 -10.12 -11.79 -3.20
CA ALA A 173 -10.36 -12.95 -2.35
C ALA A 173 -11.79 -13.54 -2.52
N ILE A 174 -12.65 -12.90 -3.31
CA ILE A 174 -13.96 -13.45 -3.68
C ILE A 174 -13.71 -14.70 -4.52
N GLY A 175 -14.20 -15.85 -4.06
CA GLY A 175 -13.96 -17.13 -4.72
C GLY A 175 -12.64 -17.84 -4.34
N ALA A 176 -11.78 -17.22 -3.52
CA ALA A 176 -10.64 -17.89 -2.94
C ALA A 176 -11.06 -18.90 -1.84
N ASN A 177 -10.19 -19.86 -1.56
CA ASN A 177 -10.34 -20.75 -0.41
C ASN A 177 -10.26 -19.95 0.91
N LYS A 178 -10.48 -20.59 2.05
CA LYS A 178 -10.50 -19.93 3.36
C LYS A 178 -9.20 -19.23 3.70
N ASN A 179 -8.07 -19.86 3.42
CA ASN A 179 -6.77 -19.27 3.70
C ASN A 179 -6.49 -18.04 2.82
N GLY A 180 -6.99 -18.03 1.58
CA GLY A 180 -7.00 -16.83 0.73
C GLY A 180 -7.86 -15.70 1.30
N LYS A 181 -9.06 -16.01 1.80
CA LYS A 181 -9.95 -15.05 2.48
C LYS A 181 -9.35 -14.53 3.78
N ARG A 182 -8.75 -15.43 4.60
CA ARG A 182 -8.01 -15.07 5.81
C ARG A 182 -6.88 -14.09 5.49
N THR A 183 -6.14 -14.33 4.41
CA THR A 183 -5.04 -13.46 3.96
C THR A 183 -5.54 -12.06 3.59
N ALA A 184 -6.66 -11.93 2.90
CA ALA A 184 -7.27 -10.65 2.58
C ALA A 184 -7.76 -9.90 3.83
N LEU A 185 -8.33 -10.63 4.79
CA LEU A 185 -8.73 -10.07 6.08
C LEU A 185 -7.54 -9.59 6.90
N VAL A 186 -6.41 -10.28 6.86
CA VAL A 186 -5.15 -9.83 7.49
C VAL A 186 -4.77 -8.45 6.96
N TYR A 187 -4.83 -8.25 5.64
CA TYR A 187 -4.50 -6.96 5.03
C TYR A 187 -5.41 -5.85 5.55
N LEU A 188 -6.74 -6.07 5.52
CA LEU A 188 -7.72 -5.12 6.05
C LEU A 188 -7.50 -4.82 7.54
N LEU A 189 -7.33 -5.85 8.36
CA LEU A 189 -7.17 -5.69 9.81
C LEU A 189 -5.87 -4.97 10.17
N ASN A 190 -4.77 -5.28 9.48
CA ASN A 190 -3.49 -4.58 9.68
C ASN A 190 -3.64 -3.07 9.50
N ASP A 191 -4.28 -2.64 8.40
CA ASP A 191 -4.43 -1.22 8.10
C ASP A 191 -5.52 -0.56 8.96
N THR A 192 -6.58 -1.30 9.30
CA THR A 192 -7.63 -0.83 10.23
C THR A 192 -7.08 -0.63 11.65
N PHE A 193 -6.31 -1.58 12.17
CA PHE A 193 -5.66 -1.40 13.48
C PHE A 193 -4.64 -0.27 13.45
N GLY A 194 -3.85 -0.15 12.38
CA GLY A 194 -2.96 0.99 12.19
C GLY A 194 -3.70 2.32 12.24
N MET A 195 -4.78 2.45 11.47
CA MET A 195 -5.64 3.63 11.46
C MET A 195 -6.19 3.95 12.87
N LEU A 196 -6.71 2.94 13.59
CA LEU A 196 -7.28 3.14 14.93
C LEU A 196 -6.22 3.55 15.94
N ILE A 197 -5.06 2.88 15.96
CA ILE A 197 -3.96 3.20 16.88
C ILE A 197 -3.51 4.65 16.68
N TRP A 198 -3.30 5.06 15.45
CA TRP A 198 -2.88 6.41 15.13
C TRP A 198 -3.96 7.45 15.38
N SER A 199 -5.22 7.17 15.03
CA SER A 199 -6.34 8.08 15.30
C SER A 199 -6.51 8.31 16.79
N ILE A 200 -6.62 7.24 17.57
CA ILE A 200 -6.82 7.36 19.02
C ILE A 200 -5.60 8.01 19.66
N GLY A 201 -4.39 7.51 19.36
CA GLY A 201 -3.15 8.02 19.95
C GLY A 201 -2.93 9.49 19.63
N PHE A 202 -2.95 9.86 18.35
CA PHE A 202 -2.67 11.22 17.92
C PHE A 202 -3.71 12.23 18.44
N TYR A 203 -5.01 11.94 18.26
CA TYR A 203 -6.04 12.90 18.67
C TYR A 203 -6.18 13.01 20.18
N THR A 204 -5.91 11.92 20.95
CA THR A 204 -5.87 11.98 22.42
C THR A 204 -4.70 12.85 22.90
N ILE A 205 -3.51 12.67 22.32
CA ILE A 205 -2.35 13.49 22.66
C ILE A 205 -2.59 14.94 22.26
N ASN A 206 -3.12 15.17 21.06
CA ASN A 206 -3.43 16.51 20.58
C ASN A 206 -4.45 17.25 21.46
N ALA A 207 -5.44 16.55 22.01
CA ALA A 207 -6.40 17.13 22.94
C ALA A 207 -5.74 17.64 24.24
N SER A 208 -4.59 17.06 24.64
CA SER A 208 -3.84 17.44 25.85
C SER A 208 -2.74 18.46 25.56
N VAL A 209 -2.04 18.34 24.44
CA VAL A 209 -0.81 19.10 24.13
C VAL A 209 -1.08 20.28 23.19
N HIS A 210 -2.14 20.21 22.38
CA HIS A 210 -2.47 21.22 21.36
C HIS A 210 -1.27 21.51 20.43
N PHE A 211 -1.10 20.66 19.41
CA PHE A 211 0.02 20.79 18.48
C PHE A 211 -0.14 21.97 17.52
N ASP A 212 0.80 22.93 17.56
CA ASP A 212 0.84 24.11 16.69
C ASP A 212 1.08 23.79 15.21
N PHE A 213 1.62 22.60 14.90
CA PHE A 213 1.94 22.22 13.53
C PHE A 213 0.74 21.74 12.69
N LEU A 214 -0.44 21.63 13.27
CA LEU A 214 -1.66 21.16 12.58
C LEU A 214 -2.04 22.07 11.39
N ASP A 215 -1.80 23.35 11.52
CA ASP A 215 -2.11 24.36 10.48
C ASP A 215 -0.96 24.53 9.47
N ASN A 216 0.16 23.85 9.67
CA ASN A 216 1.27 23.94 8.74
C ASN A 216 0.90 23.31 7.39
N ILE A 217 1.27 24.03 6.33
CA ILE A 217 1.09 23.58 4.95
C ILE A 217 1.99 22.36 4.69
N MET A 218 1.40 21.31 4.14
CA MET A 218 2.12 20.09 3.78
C MET A 218 2.83 20.26 2.44
N SER A 219 4.07 19.76 2.39
CA SER A 219 4.82 19.59 1.15
C SER A 219 4.72 18.14 0.65
N PRO A 220 5.05 17.86 -0.62
CA PRO A 220 5.13 16.46 -1.11
C PRO A 220 6.02 15.57 -0.26
N VAL A 221 7.16 16.13 0.22
CA VAL A 221 8.11 15.42 1.09
C VAL A 221 7.49 15.13 2.46
N SER A 222 6.79 16.11 3.05
CA SER A 222 6.11 15.94 4.34
C SER A 222 5.04 14.84 4.27
N ILE A 223 4.32 14.74 3.14
CA ILE A 223 3.33 13.67 2.91
C ILE A 223 4.02 12.30 2.81
N ALA A 224 5.12 12.20 2.06
CA ALA A 224 5.89 10.96 1.96
C ALA A 224 6.44 10.51 3.32
N LEU A 225 6.99 11.47 4.10
CA LEU A 225 7.50 11.21 5.44
C LEU A 225 6.39 10.72 6.37
N LEU A 226 5.26 11.43 6.41
CA LEU A 226 4.12 11.08 7.24
C LEU A 226 3.58 9.69 6.91
N ASN A 227 3.41 9.38 5.63
CA ASN A 227 2.99 8.05 5.17
C ASN A 227 4.00 6.95 5.57
N THR A 228 5.30 7.24 5.50
CA THR A 228 6.37 6.30 5.90
C THR A 228 6.35 6.05 7.40
N VAL A 229 6.29 7.12 8.21
CA VAL A 229 6.23 7.03 9.67
C VAL A 229 4.99 6.25 10.10
N PHE A 230 3.83 6.58 9.51
CA PHE A 230 2.58 5.87 9.77
C PHE A 230 2.72 4.36 9.55
N ARG A 231 3.22 3.95 8.38
CA ARG A 231 3.34 2.53 8.02
C ARG A 231 4.41 1.81 8.84
N LEU A 232 5.57 2.43 9.02
CA LEU A 232 6.68 1.84 9.76
C LEU A 232 6.28 1.58 11.22
N VAL A 233 5.76 2.61 11.90
CA VAL A 233 5.36 2.52 13.32
C VAL A 233 4.22 1.54 13.48
N THR A 234 3.22 1.55 12.58
CA THR A 234 2.12 0.58 12.59
C THR A 234 2.66 -0.86 12.54
N VAL A 235 3.58 -1.14 11.61
CA VAL A 235 4.18 -2.47 11.49
C VAL A 235 5.00 -2.81 12.74
N CYS A 236 5.82 -1.90 13.25
CA CYS A 236 6.59 -2.13 14.48
C CYS A 236 5.68 -2.47 15.67
N ILE A 237 4.53 -1.81 15.82
CA ILE A 237 3.58 -2.08 16.89
C ILE A 237 2.86 -3.42 16.69
N LEU A 238 2.45 -3.73 15.46
CA LEU A 238 1.66 -4.94 15.16
C LEU A 238 2.51 -6.20 14.99
N PHE A 239 3.79 -6.06 14.65
CA PHE A 239 4.70 -7.20 14.43
C PHE A 239 4.75 -8.20 15.59
N PRO A 240 4.86 -7.79 16.87
CA PRO A 240 4.83 -8.72 18.00
C PRO A 240 3.49 -9.46 18.14
N PHE A 241 2.42 -8.95 17.53
CA PHE A 241 1.07 -9.49 17.64
C PHE A 241 0.66 -10.37 16.45
N ILE A 242 1.59 -10.75 15.57
CA ILE A 242 1.31 -11.59 14.38
C ILE A 242 0.52 -12.84 14.77
N ASN A 243 0.92 -13.55 15.82
CA ASN A 243 0.23 -14.77 16.26
C ASN A 243 -1.20 -14.49 16.75
N LYS A 244 -1.46 -13.29 17.34
CA LYS A 244 -2.81 -12.90 17.75
C LYS A 244 -3.66 -12.51 16.54
N LEU A 245 -3.05 -11.83 15.57
CA LEU A 245 -3.71 -11.46 14.32
C LEU A 245 -4.11 -12.72 13.53
N GLU A 246 -3.23 -13.70 13.44
CA GLU A 246 -3.51 -15.00 12.83
C GLU A 246 -4.70 -15.71 13.51
N LYS A 247 -4.69 -15.81 14.85
CA LYS A 247 -5.80 -16.40 15.61
C LYS A 247 -7.11 -15.65 15.40
N LEU A 248 -7.07 -14.31 15.37
CA LEU A 248 -8.25 -13.47 15.14
C LEU A 248 -8.87 -13.75 13.77
N VAL A 249 -8.05 -13.84 12.74
CA VAL A 249 -8.52 -14.09 11.37
C VAL A 249 -9.06 -15.50 11.23
N CYS A 250 -8.42 -16.51 11.85
CA CYS A 250 -8.94 -17.88 11.89
C CYS A 250 -10.26 -17.98 12.66
N TRP A 251 -10.45 -17.16 13.69
CA TRP A 251 -11.71 -17.09 14.42
C TRP A 251 -12.83 -16.44 13.60
N LEU A 252 -12.50 -15.39 12.82
CA LEU A 252 -13.46 -14.70 11.94
C LEU A 252 -13.89 -15.57 10.75
N VAL A 253 -12.94 -16.32 10.17
CA VAL A 253 -13.18 -17.23 9.04
C VAL A 253 -12.93 -18.65 9.55
N LYS A 254 -13.99 -19.28 10.05
CA LYS A 254 -13.94 -20.65 10.58
C LYS A 254 -13.78 -21.70 9.47
N ASP A 255 -13.17 -22.82 9.80
CA ASP A 255 -13.12 -23.99 8.93
C ASP A 255 -14.52 -24.64 8.85
N SER A 256 -14.91 -25.21 7.70
CA SER A 256 -16.11 -26.03 7.61
C SER A 256 -15.78 -27.46 8.08
N ALA A 257 -16.81 -28.20 8.48
CA ALA A 257 -16.64 -29.59 8.94
C ALA A 257 -16.01 -30.49 7.86
N GLU A 258 -16.37 -30.28 6.59
CA GLU A 258 -15.85 -31.05 5.45
C GLU A 258 -14.32 -30.87 5.24
N GLU A 259 -13.78 -29.64 5.47
CA GLU A 259 -12.33 -29.41 5.30
C GLU A 259 -11.50 -29.88 6.51
N LEU A 260 -12.12 -30.00 7.67
CA LEU A 260 -11.48 -30.59 8.84
C LEU A 260 -11.37 -32.12 8.68
N GLU A 261 -12.29 -32.74 7.97
CA GLU A 261 -12.21 -34.16 7.60
C GLU A 261 -11.12 -34.40 6.55
N ASP A 262 -11.03 -33.56 5.51
CA ASP A 262 -9.98 -33.63 4.48
C ASP A 262 -8.56 -33.39 5.07
N GLU A 263 -8.38 -32.39 5.97
CA GLU A 263 -7.08 -32.17 6.65
C GLU A 263 -6.73 -33.34 7.59
N ALA A 264 -7.71 -33.95 8.26
CA ALA A 264 -7.50 -35.08 9.12
C ALA A 264 -7.11 -36.36 8.31
N ASP A 265 -7.66 -36.50 7.11
CA ASP A 265 -7.30 -37.60 6.20
C ASP A 265 -5.89 -37.46 5.63
N PHE A 266 -5.44 -36.21 5.36
CA PHE A 266 -4.06 -35.92 4.93
C PHE A 266 -3.03 -36.05 6.07
N ASP A 267 -3.38 -35.75 7.32
CA ASP A 267 -2.51 -35.96 8.50
C ASP A 267 -2.25 -37.44 8.80
N LEU A 268 -3.04 -38.36 8.22
CA LEU A 268 -2.79 -39.82 8.27
C LEU A 268 -1.59 -40.23 7.42
N LEU A 269 -1.11 -39.36 6.50
CA LEU A 269 0.09 -39.60 5.68
C LEU A 269 1.34 -39.16 6.45
N GLU A 270 1.86 -40.01 7.33
CA GLU A 270 3.14 -39.70 8.02
C GLU A 270 4.31 -39.68 7.04
N GLU A 271 5.08 -38.60 7.02
CA GLU A 271 6.30 -38.41 6.21
C GLU A 271 7.32 -39.55 6.42
N ARG A 272 7.30 -40.18 7.61
CA ARG A 272 8.12 -41.35 7.98
C ARG A 272 7.79 -42.62 7.20
N LEU A 273 6.62 -42.69 6.60
CA LEU A 273 6.20 -43.85 5.81
C LEU A 273 6.72 -43.83 4.37
N LEU A 274 7.29 -42.70 3.93
CA LEU A 274 7.96 -42.59 2.62
C LEU A 274 9.18 -43.53 2.54
N ASP A 275 9.78 -43.89 3.67
CA ASP A 275 10.86 -44.89 3.75
C ASP A 275 10.36 -46.32 3.54
N TYR A 276 9.04 -46.56 3.59
CA TYR A 276 8.39 -47.86 3.39
C TYR A 276 7.31 -47.79 2.30
N PRO A 277 7.68 -47.84 1.00
CA PRO A 277 6.78 -47.57 -0.13
C PRO A 277 5.49 -48.38 -0.15
N ALA A 278 5.55 -49.63 0.29
CA ALA A 278 4.38 -50.52 0.32
C ALA A 278 3.33 -50.10 1.37
N LEU A 279 3.76 -49.53 2.49
CA LEU A 279 2.88 -49.00 3.55
C LEU A 279 2.34 -47.61 3.16
N ALA A 280 3.16 -46.76 2.55
CA ALA A 280 2.75 -45.47 2.04
C ALA A 280 1.64 -45.56 0.99
N ILE A 281 1.78 -46.51 0.02
CA ILE A 281 0.76 -46.77 -1.01
C ILE A 281 -0.53 -47.31 -0.35
N GLY A 282 -0.41 -48.14 0.69
CA GLY A 282 -1.58 -48.67 1.41
C GLY A 282 -2.36 -47.59 2.18
N GLN A 283 -1.68 -46.57 2.67
CA GLN A 283 -2.34 -45.41 3.30
C GLN A 283 -2.94 -44.43 2.27
N CYS A 284 -2.26 -44.17 1.18
CA CYS A 284 -2.83 -43.36 0.07
C CYS A 284 -4.08 -43.97 -0.55
N HIS A 285 -4.27 -45.30 -0.42
CA HIS A 285 -5.48 -45.98 -0.86
C HIS A 285 -6.63 -45.89 0.15
N ARG A 286 -6.35 -45.48 1.39
CA ARG A 286 -7.34 -45.33 2.46
C ARG A 286 -7.74 -43.88 2.72
N ALA A 287 -6.91 -42.90 2.32
CA ALA A 287 -7.20 -41.49 2.26
C ALA A 287 -7.92 -41.16 0.93
#